data_cdd640635061d66d0a7b93fb232962d0
#
_entry.id   cdd640635061d66d0a7b93fb232962d0
#
_cell.length_a   1.000
_cell.length_b   1.000
_cell.length_c   1.000
_cell.angle_alpha   90.00
_cell.angle_beta   90.00
_cell.angle_gamma   90.00
#
_symmetry.space_group_name_H-M   'P 1'
#
loop_
_entity.id
_entity.type
_entity.pdbx_description
1 polymer ?
#
loop_
_entity_poly.entity_id
_entity_poly.type
_entity_poly.pdbx_seq_one_letter_code
_entity_poly.pdbx_strand_id
1 'polypeptide(L)'
;AASDVYKRQDKICKKVGEEAAETIIAAKNADNDELKNEINDLLYHVMVLCADRGLEWSEVEEVLNERNEKIGNLKQFHTTDKLS
;
A
#
# COMPACT_ATOMS: atom_id res chain seq x y z
N ALA A 1 -14.48 -23.79 9.16
CA ALA A 1 -15.63 -23.13 9.76
C ALA A 1 -15.58 -21.61 9.56
N ALA A 2 -16.74 -20.96 9.60
CA ALA A 2 -16.83 -19.51 9.44
C ALA A 2 -15.98 -18.77 10.47
N SER A 3 -15.95 -19.25 11.72
CA SER A 3 -15.16 -18.63 12.78
C SER A 3 -13.66 -18.65 12.48
N ASP A 4 -13.16 -19.69 11.81
CA ASP A 4 -11.75 -19.80 11.45
C ASP A 4 -11.40 -18.84 10.32
N VAL A 5 -12.32 -18.63 9.38
CA VAL A 5 -12.17 -17.64 8.30
C VAL A 5 -12.08 -16.23 8.87
N TYR A 6 -12.95 -15.89 9.81
CA TYR A 6 -12.92 -14.58 10.47
C TYR A 6 -11.65 -14.37 11.30
N LYS A 7 -11.19 -15.40 12.01
CA LYS A 7 -9.95 -15.31 12.78
C LYS A 7 -8.75 -15.06 11.87
N ARG A 8 -8.69 -15.75 10.75
CA ARG A 8 -7.63 -15.56 9.76
C ARG A 8 -7.67 -14.14 9.21
N GLN A 9 -8.84 -13.66 8.84
CA GLN A 9 -9.02 -12.31 8.31
C GLN A 9 -8.63 -11.25 9.34
N ASP A 10 -9.00 -11.44 10.61
CA ASP A 10 -8.63 -10.53 11.68
C ASP A 10 -7.11 -10.43 11.83
N LYS A 11 -6.41 -11.55 11.75
CA LYS A 11 -4.93 -11.57 11.81
C LYS A 11 -4.31 -10.83 10.63
N ILE A 12 -4.85 -11.03 9.43
CA ILE A 12 -4.37 -10.35 8.23
C ILE A 12 -4.57 -8.85 8.36
N CYS A 13 -5.75 -8.42 8.77
CA CYS A 13 -6.07 -7.00 8.96
C CYS A 13 -5.20 -6.37 10.05
N LYS A 14 -4.96 -7.10 11.14
CA LYS A 14 -4.09 -6.65 12.21
C LYS A 14 -2.67 -6.40 11.69
N LYS A 15 -2.15 -7.30 10.87
CA LYS A 15 -0.82 -7.16 10.27
C LYS A 15 -0.75 -5.94 9.37
N VAL A 16 -1.77 -5.70 8.56
CA VAL A 16 -1.82 -4.50 7.72
C VAL A 16 -1.75 -3.24 8.59
N GLY A 17 -2.50 -3.21 9.69
CA GLY A 17 -2.48 -2.08 10.61
C GLY A 17 -1.11 -1.88 11.27
N GLU A 18 -0.48 -2.96 11.73
CA GLU A 18 0.84 -2.93 12.35
C GLU A 18 1.90 -2.41 11.38
N GLU A 19 1.92 -2.94 10.16
CA GLU A 19 2.91 -2.54 9.16
C GLU A 19 2.69 -1.10 8.69
N ALA A 20 1.43 -0.66 8.62
CA ALA A 20 1.14 0.75 8.31
C ALA A 20 1.69 1.66 9.41
N ALA A 21 1.51 1.31 10.68
CA ALA A 21 2.05 2.07 11.80
C ALA A 21 3.58 2.10 11.77
N GLU A 22 4.22 0.96 11.52
CA GLU A 22 5.68 0.87 11.43
C GLU A 22 6.24 1.69 10.26
N THR A 23 5.50 1.74 9.14
CA THR A 23 5.85 2.57 7.99
C THR A 23 5.86 4.05 8.37
N ILE A 24 4.84 4.48 9.11
CA ILE A 24 4.75 5.87 9.59
C ILE A 24 5.92 6.19 10.53
N ILE A 25 6.22 5.29 11.45
CA ILE A 25 7.31 5.47 12.41
C ILE A 25 8.66 5.57 11.67
N ALA A 26 8.91 4.68 10.73
CA ALA A 26 10.13 4.71 9.93
C ALA A 26 10.26 6.02 9.15
N ALA A 27 9.16 6.50 8.58
CA ALA A 27 9.15 7.79 7.87
C ALA A 27 9.49 8.96 8.81
N LYS A 28 8.96 8.94 10.03
CA LYS A 28 9.21 9.99 11.02
C LYS A 28 10.65 9.96 11.54
N ASN A 29 11.26 8.79 11.58
CA ASN A 29 12.66 8.63 11.99
C ASN A 29 13.65 9.00 10.88
N ALA A 30 13.16 9.35 9.70
CA ALA A 30 13.99 9.72 8.55
C ALA A 30 14.99 8.62 8.15
N ASP A 31 14.64 7.37 8.39
CA ASP A 31 15.45 6.20 8.02
C ASP A 31 14.85 5.56 6.76
N ASN A 32 15.43 5.91 5.62
CA ASN A 32 14.90 5.45 4.33
C ASN A 32 15.12 3.95 4.10
N ASP A 33 16.15 3.35 4.67
CA ASP A 33 16.37 1.91 4.56
C ASP A 33 15.30 1.14 5.33
N GLU A 34 15.02 1.57 6.55
CA GLU A 34 13.93 1.00 7.34
C GLU A 34 12.59 1.24 6.65
N LEU A 35 12.36 2.44 6.15
CA LEU A 35 11.13 2.80 5.45
C LEU A 35 10.88 1.91 4.24
N LYS A 36 11.91 1.62 3.44
CA LYS A 36 11.78 0.71 2.29
C LYS A 36 11.32 -0.67 2.74
N ASN A 37 11.89 -1.19 3.82
CA ASN A 37 11.55 -2.50 4.35
C ASN A 37 10.11 -2.53 4.86
N GLU A 38 9.71 -1.50 5.60
CA GLU A 38 8.35 -1.43 6.15
C GLU A 38 7.30 -1.26 5.05
N ILE A 39 7.61 -0.50 4.00
CA ILE A 39 6.71 -0.38 2.83
C ILE A 39 6.53 -1.74 2.15
N ASN A 40 7.62 -2.51 2.00
CA ASN A 40 7.54 -3.84 1.39
C ASN A 40 6.70 -4.79 2.25
N ASP A 41 6.89 -4.76 3.56
CA ASP A 41 6.10 -5.58 4.49
C ASP A 41 4.61 -5.20 4.43
N LEU A 42 4.33 -3.90 4.36
CA LEU A 42 2.96 -3.41 4.23
C LEU A 42 2.33 -3.90 2.93
N LEU A 43 3.03 -3.75 1.80
CA LEU A 43 2.54 -4.21 0.50
C LEU A 43 2.29 -5.72 0.51
N TYR A 44 3.21 -6.48 1.09
CA TYR A 44 3.04 -7.94 1.21
C TYR A 44 1.73 -8.29 1.93
N HIS A 45 1.49 -7.67 3.07
CA HIS A 45 0.28 -7.96 3.86
C HIS A 45 -0.99 -7.45 3.17
N VAL A 46 -0.92 -6.35 2.44
CA VAL A 46 -2.03 -5.86 1.62
C VAL A 46 -2.35 -6.87 0.51
N MET A 47 -1.33 -7.45 -0.13
CA MET A 47 -1.52 -8.48 -1.16
C MET A 47 -2.14 -9.74 -0.57
N VAL A 48 -1.71 -10.14 0.64
CA VAL A 48 -2.31 -11.27 1.36
C VAL A 48 -3.79 -11.00 1.65
N LEU A 49 -4.12 -9.77 2.06
CA LEU A 49 -5.51 -9.37 2.32
C LEU A 49 -6.35 -9.47 1.04
N CYS A 50 -5.82 -9.00 -0.08
CA CYS A 50 -6.50 -9.11 -1.37
C CYS A 50 -6.78 -10.58 -1.70
N ALA A 51 -5.79 -11.44 -1.54
CA ALA A 51 -5.95 -12.88 -1.81
C ALA A 51 -7.02 -13.50 -0.90
N ASP A 52 -7.02 -13.13 0.37
CA ASP A 52 -8.01 -13.66 1.34
C ASP A 52 -9.44 -13.22 0.97
N ARG A 53 -9.59 -12.02 0.43
CA ARG A 53 -10.89 -11.49 0.02
C ARG A 53 -11.29 -11.91 -1.39
N GLY A 54 -10.45 -12.64 -2.10
CA GLY A 54 -10.71 -13.02 -3.49
C GLY A 54 -10.64 -11.85 -4.45
N LEU A 55 -9.92 -10.80 -4.08
CA LEU A 55 -9.70 -9.63 -4.93
C LEU A 55 -8.43 -9.84 -5.73
N GLU A 56 -8.54 -9.83 -7.06
CA GLU A 56 -7.38 -9.97 -7.94
C GLU A 56 -6.51 -8.70 -7.88
N TRP A 57 -5.21 -8.90 -7.81
CA TRP A 57 -4.29 -7.77 -7.79
C TRP A 57 -4.42 -6.88 -9.02
N SER A 58 -4.74 -7.47 -10.17
CA SER A 58 -4.99 -6.72 -11.41
C SER A 58 -6.11 -5.69 -11.27
N GLU A 59 -7.12 -5.97 -10.46
CA GLU A 59 -8.22 -5.02 -10.20
C GLU A 59 -7.73 -3.82 -9.42
N VAL A 60 -6.81 -4.04 -8.46
CA VAL A 60 -6.17 -2.97 -7.71
C VAL A 60 -5.28 -2.14 -8.63
N GLU A 61 -4.50 -2.80 -9.49
CA GLU A 61 -3.62 -2.13 -10.46
C GLU A 61 -4.39 -1.26 -11.43
N GLU A 62 -5.57 -1.69 -11.87
CA GLU A 62 -6.42 -0.88 -12.75
C GLU A 62 -6.72 0.49 -12.12
N VAL A 63 -7.13 0.48 -10.87
CA VAL A 63 -7.44 1.73 -10.16
C VAL A 63 -6.17 2.57 -9.97
N LEU A 64 -5.05 1.94 -9.63
CA LEU A 64 -3.77 2.62 -9.51
C LEU A 64 -3.34 3.27 -10.82
N ASN A 65 -3.51 2.54 -11.92
CA ASN A 65 -3.15 3.07 -13.25
C ASN A 65 -4.00 4.27 -13.63
N GLU A 66 -5.29 4.23 -13.37
CA GLU A 66 -6.18 5.37 -13.60
C GLU A 66 -5.72 6.60 -12.79
N ARG A 67 -5.38 6.38 -11.52
CA ARG A 67 -4.89 7.45 -10.64
C ARG A 67 -3.52 7.94 -11.08
N ASN A 68 -2.66 7.04 -11.53
CA ASN A 68 -1.34 7.40 -12.04
C ASN A 68 -1.42 8.28 -13.28
N GLU A 69 -2.36 8.03 -14.17
CA GLU A 69 -2.59 8.91 -15.32
C GLU A 69 -2.93 10.32 -14.88
N LYS A 70 -3.82 10.46 -13.90
CA LYS A 70 -4.19 11.76 -13.34
C LYS A 70 -3.01 12.43 -12.64
N ILE A 71 -2.26 11.66 -11.84
CA ILE A 71 -1.06 12.14 -11.14
C ILE A 71 0.03 12.49 -12.16
N GLY A 72 0.18 11.68 -13.19
CA GLY A 72 1.12 11.93 -14.28
C GLY A 72 0.87 13.27 -14.95
N ASN A 73 -0.38 13.58 -15.23
CA ASN A 73 -0.77 14.86 -15.80
C ASN A 73 -0.44 16.02 -14.84
N LEU A 74 -0.70 15.83 -13.56
CA LEU A 74 -0.36 16.82 -12.54
C LEU A 74 1.15 17.00 -12.41
N LYS A 75 1.91 15.92 -12.46
CA LYS A 75 3.38 15.97 -12.38
C LYS A 75 3.97 16.69 -13.57
N GLN A 76 3.46 16.45 -14.77
CA GLN A 76 3.89 17.15 -15.97
C GLN A 76 3.66 18.66 -15.83
N PHE A 77 2.52 19.02 -15.31
CA PHE A 77 2.18 20.41 -15.06
C PHE A 77 3.12 21.05 -14.05
N HIS A 78 3.36 20.39 -12.94
CA HIS A 78 4.27 20.88 -11.89
C HIS A 78 5.72 20.92 -12.36
N THR A 79 6.15 19.95 -13.16
CA THR A 79 7.50 19.94 -13.73
C THR A 79 7.70 21.14 -14.66
N THR A 80 6.70 21.45 -15.46
CA THR A 80 6.72 22.63 -16.32
C THR A 80 6.86 23.91 -15.50
N ASP A 81 6.12 24.02 -14.41
CA ASP A 81 6.21 25.15 -13.49
C ASP A 81 7.61 25.28 -12.88
N LYS A 82 8.22 24.17 -12.50
CA LYS A 82 9.57 24.16 -11.92
C LYS A 82 10.61 24.58 -12.94
N LEU A 83 10.43 24.22 -14.19
CA LEU A 83 11.36 24.54 -15.25
C LEU A 83 11.21 25.98 -15.75
N SER A 84 10.04 26.51 -15.54
CA SER A 84 9.76 27.88 -15.96
C SER A 84 10.18 28.88 -14.89
#